data_43c9a746dc0e54c2e803cea41c891560
#
_entry.id   43c9a746dc0e54c2e803cea41c891560
#
_cell.length_a   1.000
_cell.length_b   1.000
_cell.length_c   1.000
_cell.angle_alpha   90.00
_cell.angle_beta   90.00
_cell.angle_gamma   90.00
#
_symmetry.space_group_name_H-M   'P 1'
#
loop_
_entity.id
_entity.type
_entity.pdbx_description
1 polymer ?
#
loop_
_entity_poly.entity_id
_entity_poly.type
_entity_poly.pdbx_seq_one_letter_code
_entity_poly.pdbx_strand_id
1 'polypeptide(L)'
;MAALLSVGYTLDEIANDITGTTPACFEPSIDYCVVKIPRFAFEKFKGTSETLTTRMKAVGEVMSIGSTFEEALQKACRSLEQDHMGLGADGLCEYDDSSFADLVARPTPERIFYVAEALRRGWARERICALTSIDPWFISRIEDIVAAERSLRAGGVQGLTAKRLLAAKELGFSDVQIAQLTGQREDTVRALREVFGVRPLVKTVDTCAGEFASRTNYHYLTYERGDASEFEEAARPRVVILSAGPNRIGQGIEVDYCCVHAAMALSAKGFETVMVNCNPETVSTDYDTSDRLYFEPLTFEDVMNVIDSEKPVGVIVTLGGQTPINLAGRLREAGVPIMGTQPDAIDLAEDRDRFSVLLDRLSIAYPPSSTAETLDEAREVARAVGYPLLVRPSYVLVGRGMAIVYGEEELATYMAEATQVSPDHPVYLDAFLEDAIELDVDALADGTECYVGSVLEHIEECGIHSGDSACCYPPFSLSDA
;
A
#
# COMPACT_ATOMS: atom_id res chain seq x y z
N MET A 1 -9.81 29.52 0.61
CA MET A 1 -8.81 30.62 0.77
C MET A 1 -8.43 31.27 -0.56
N ALA A 2 -7.82 30.56 -1.54
CA ALA A 2 -7.33 31.16 -2.80
C ALA A 2 -8.40 31.93 -3.60
N ALA A 3 -9.63 31.41 -3.71
CA ALA A 3 -10.74 32.08 -4.38
C ALA A 3 -11.12 33.41 -3.70
N LEU A 4 -11.13 33.48 -2.38
CA LEU A 4 -11.42 34.70 -1.63
C LEU A 4 -10.32 35.75 -1.83
N LEU A 5 -9.04 35.33 -1.78
CA LEU A 5 -7.90 36.23 -2.08
C LEU A 5 -8.00 36.80 -3.50
N SER A 6 -8.40 35.98 -4.50
CA SER A 6 -8.49 36.43 -5.89
C SER A 6 -9.60 37.46 -6.14
N VAL A 7 -10.59 37.55 -5.27
CA VAL A 7 -11.66 38.56 -5.34
C VAL A 7 -11.46 39.72 -4.36
N GLY A 8 -10.28 39.82 -3.71
CA GLY A 8 -9.84 41.01 -2.97
C GLY A 8 -9.89 40.92 -1.44
N TYR A 9 -10.27 39.76 -0.86
CA TYR A 9 -10.15 39.57 0.59
C TYR A 9 -8.67 39.50 1.00
N THR A 10 -8.39 39.93 2.22
CA THR A 10 -7.07 39.81 2.85
C THR A 10 -7.01 38.62 3.82
N LEU A 11 -5.83 38.16 4.20
CA LEU A 11 -5.68 37.00 5.09
C LEU A 11 -6.26 37.22 6.50
N ASP A 12 -6.28 38.47 6.95
CA ASP A 12 -6.88 38.86 8.24
C ASP A 12 -8.41 38.92 8.21
N GLU A 13 -9.01 39.06 7.00
CA GLU A 13 -10.46 39.01 6.79
C GLU A 13 -10.99 37.57 6.58
N ILE A 14 -10.10 36.63 6.26
CA ILE A 14 -10.46 35.23 6.02
C ILE A 14 -10.27 34.44 7.33
N ALA A 15 -11.28 33.67 7.73
CA ALA A 15 -11.15 32.75 8.86
C ALA A 15 -10.25 31.57 8.50
N ASN A 16 -9.51 31.07 9.49
CA ASN A 16 -8.78 29.81 9.39
C ASN A 16 -9.77 28.65 9.42
N ASP A 17 -9.78 27.83 8.39
CA ASP A 17 -10.72 26.71 8.24
C ASP A 17 -10.54 25.63 9.32
N ILE A 18 -9.32 25.47 9.85
CA ILE A 18 -8.97 24.44 10.86
C ILE A 18 -9.47 24.84 12.25
N THR A 19 -9.20 26.06 12.68
CA THR A 19 -9.59 26.54 14.01
C THR A 19 -11.00 27.16 14.03
N GLY A 20 -11.42 27.77 12.92
CA GLY A 20 -12.66 28.51 12.78
C GLY A 20 -12.74 29.79 13.64
N THR A 21 -11.75 30.05 14.50
CA THR A 21 -11.72 31.13 15.48
C THR A 21 -10.55 32.09 15.29
N THR A 22 -9.48 31.66 14.59
CA THR A 22 -8.32 32.48 14.25
C THR A 22 -8.42 32.97 12.79
N PRO A 23 -7.78 34.11 12.42
CA PRO A 23 -7.71 34.52 11.02
C PRO A 23 -6.71 33.64 10.23
N ALA A 24 -6.82 33.64 8.91
CA ALA A 24 -5.94 32.87 8.03
C ALA A 24 -4.48 33.38 8.04
N CYS A 25 -4.22 34.58 8.54
CA CYS A 25 -2.89 35.13 8.75
C CYS A 25 -2.24 34.66 10.06
N PHE A 26 -2.91 33.83 10.88
CA PHE A 26 -2.32 33.24 12.07
C PHE A 26 -1.12 32.36 11.68
N GLU A 27 0.04 32.63 12.27
CA GLU A 27 1.25 31.85 11.98
C GLU A 27 1.11 30.44 12.56
N PRO A 28 1.28 29.39 11.74
CA PRO A 28 1.11 28.03 12.23
C PRO A 28 2.22 27.63 13.20
N SER A 29 1.80 26.93 14.27
CA SER A 29 2.70 26.20 15.18
C SER A 29 2.42 24.70 15.00
N ILE A 30 3.47 23.95 14.62
CA ILE A 30 3.34 22.52 14.29
C ILE A 30 4.14 21.71 15.30
N ASP A 31 3.52 20.72 15.93
CA ASP A 31 4.11 19.79 16.90
C ASP A 31 4.29 18.37 16.37
N TYR A 32 4.14 18.17 15.08
CA TYR A 32 4.34 16.90 14.37
C TYR A 32 5.33 17.08 13.19
N CYS A 33 5.83 15.97 12.67
CA CYS A 33 6.68 15.91 11.49
C CYS A 33 5.96 15.19 10.36
N VAL A 34 6.03 15.76 9.15
CA VAL A 34 5.49 15.15 7.94
C VAL A 34 6.63 14.73 7.03
N VAL A 35 6.63 13.47 6.60
CA VAL A 35 7.55 12.95 5.58
C VAL A 35 6.77 12.51 4.36
N LYS A 36 7.18 13.01 3.20
CA LYS A 36 6.66 12.64 1.89
C LYS A 36 7.74 11.87 1.14
N ILE A 37 7.39 10.70 0.58
CA ILE A 37 8.28 9.93 -0.29
C ILE A 37 7.56 9.68 -1.63
N PRO A 38 8.20 9.99 -2.79
CA PRO A 38 7.61 9.70 -4.09
C PRO A 38 7.59 8.19 -4.38
N ARG A 39 6.53 7.73 -5.07
CA ARG A 39 6.40 6.38 -5.61
C ARG A 39 6.78 6.40 -7.09
N PHE A 40 7.59 5.43 -7.50
CA PHE A 40 8.02 5.23 -8.89
C PHE A 40 7.51 3.89 -9.40
N ALA A 41 7.46 3.72 -10.72
CA ALA A 41 7.02 2.50 -11.38
C ALA A 41 8.06 2.01 -12.42
N PHE A 42 9.35 2.15 -12.10
CA PHE A 42 10.43 1.73 -13.02
C PHE A 42 10.38 0.24 -13.32
N GLU A 43 9.85 -0.56 -12.39
CA GLU A 43 9.64 -1.99 -12.57
C GLU A 43 8.71 -2.34 -13.74
N LYS A 44 7.88 -1.40 -14.18
CA LYS A 44 6.97 -1.57 -15.34
C LYS A 44 7.63 -1.26 -16.68
N PHE A 45 8.71 -0.49 -16.70
CA PHE A 45 9.33 0.03 -17.92
C PHE A 45 10.77 -0.43 -18.04
N LYS A 46 11.00 -1.59 -18.68
CA LYS A 46 12.35 -2.13 -18.93
C LYS A 46 13.21 -1.11 -19.70
N GLY A 47 14.46 -0.92 -19.28
CA GLY A 47 15.44 -0.05 -19.93
C GLY A 47 15.30 1.44 -19.60
N THR A 48 14.35 1.85 -18.78
CA THR A 48 14.24 3.24 -18.32
C THR A 48 15.28 3.52 -17.24
N SER A 49 15.97 4.66 -17.36
CA SER A 49 16.95 5.08 -16.35
C SER A 49 16.26 5.46 -15.03
N GLU A 50 16.64 4.78 -13.96
CA GLU A 50 16.17 5.05 -12.59
C GLU A 50 16.84 6.27 -11.95
N THR A 51 17.89 6.84 -12.56
CA THR A 51 18.57 8.01 -12.04
C THR A 51 17.63 9.22 -12.03
N LEU A 52 17.39 9.77 -10.85
CA LEU A 52 16.56 10.95 -10.65
C LEU A 52 17.29 12.20 -11.14
N THR A 53 16.55 13.09 -11.81
CA THR A 53 17.06 14.32 -12.43
C THR A 53 16.06 15.45 -12.20
N THR A 54 16.21 16.55 -12.93
CA THR A 54 15.24 17.67 -12.95
C THR A 54 13.92 17.33 -13.63
N ARG A 55 13.81 16.16 -14.32
CA ARG A 55 12.57 15.70 -14.92
C ARG A 55 11.80 14.85 -13.92
N MET A 56 10.52 15.13 -13.73
CA MET A 56 9.63 14.31 -12.92
C MET A 56 9.51 12.88 -13.47
N LYS A 57 9.65 11.89 -12.60
CA LYS A 57 9.52 10.45 -12.93
C LYS A 57 8.58 9.72 -11.96
N ALA A 58 8.20 10.37 -10.86
CA ALA A 58 7.26 9.79 -9.91
C ALA A 58 5.88 9.65 -10.53
N VAL A 59 5.17 8.57 -10.16
CA VAL A 59 3.78 8.29 -10.56
C VAL A 59 2.80 8.56 -9.43
N GLY A 60 3.28 8.67 -8.20
CA GLY A 60 2.51 8.93 -7.00
C GLY A 60 3.42 9.25 -5.84
N GLU A 61 2.84 9.33 -4.66
CA GLU A 61 3.57 9.61 -3.44
C GLU A 61 2.85 9.10 -2.21
N VAL A 62 3.58 9.00 -1.11
CA VAL A 62 3.03 8.75 0.22
C VAL A 62 3.34 9.92 1.13
N MET A 63 2.44 10.20 2.04
CA MET A 63 2.63 11.12 3.15
C MET A 63 2.44 10.36 4.47
N SER A 64 3.33 10.57 5.40
CA SER A 64 3.23 9.98 6.74
C SER A 64 3.52 11.04 7.79
N ILE A 65 2.82 10.94 8.91
CA ILE A 65 2.87 11.89 10.02
C ILE A 65 3.32 11.15 11.27
N GLY A 66 4.18 11.79 12.05
CA GLY A 66 4.65 11.27 13.34
C GLY A 66 5.08 12.43 14.24
N SER A 67 5.30 12.17 15.51
CA SER A 67 5.84 13.18 16.46
C SER A 67 7.32 13.48 16.21
N THR A 68 8.04 12.57 15.52
CA THR A 68 9.44 12.73 15.15
C THR A 68 9.67 12.43 13.68
N PHE A 69 10.80 12.94 13.15
CA PHE A 69 11.21 12.63 11.77
C PHE A 69 11.44 11.12 11.57
N GLU A 70 12.07 10.46 12.54
CA GLU A 70 12.35 9.03 12.49
C GLU A 70 11.07 8.19 12.40
N GLU A 71 10.06 8.53 13.20
CA GLU A 71 8.74 7.88 13.15
C GLU A 71 8.07 8.10 11.80
N ALA A 72 7.98 9.36 11.36
CA ALA A 72 7.35 9.70 10.08
C ALA A 72 8.09 9.07 8.89
N LEU A 73 9.44 9.02 8.92
CA LEU A 73 10.24 8.40 7.86
C LEU A 73 9.98 6.90 7.76
N GLN A 74 9.98 6.18 8.87
CA GLN A 74 9.75 4.73 8.87
C GLN A 74 8.33 4.37 8.43
N LYS A 75 7.33 5.15 8.85
CA LYS A 75 5.96 5.05 8.35
C LYS A 75 5.89 5.29 6.83
N ALA A 76 6.54 6.34 6.33
CA ALA A 76 6.59 6.64 4.90
C ALA A 76 7.22 5.50 4.10
N CYS A 77 8.31 4.90 4.58
CA CYS A 77 8.94 3.76 3.92
C CYS A 77 8.00 2.56 3.78
N ARG A 78 7.25 2.20 4.85
CA ARG A 78 6.31 1.07 4.76
C ARG A 78 5.01 1.40 4.02
N SER A 79 4.70 2.69 3.85
CA SER A 79 3.57 3.16 3.03
C SER A 79 3.82 3.04 1.52
N LEU A 80 5.08 2.91 1.08
CA LEU A 80 5.43 2.79 -0.35
C LEU A 80 4.92 1.50 -0.99
N GLU A 81 4.57 0.49 -0.20
CA GLU A 81 4.11 -0.82 -0.67
C GLU A 81 5.12 -1.49 -1.62
N GLN A 82 6.39 -1.50 -1.20
CA GLN A 82 7.54 -2.07 -1.89
C GLN A 82 8.26 -3.12 -1.01
N ASP A 83 7.50 -3.88 -0.22
CA ASP A 83 7.97 -4.93 0.68
C ASP A 83 8.89 -4.46 1.82
N HIS A 84 9.05 -3.15 2.01
CA HIS A 84 9.74 -2.56 3.14
C HIS A 84 8.78 -2.29 4.31
N MET A 85 9.10 -2.83 5.49
CA MET A 85 8.31 -2.60 6.71
C MET A 85 8.86 -1.44 7.56
N GLY A 86 9.67 -0.58 6.97
CA GLY A 86 10.34 0.61 7.51
C GLY A 86 11.60 0.92 6.70
N LEU A 87 12.60 1.53 7.31
CA LEU A 87 13.85 1.94 6.63
C LEU A 87 14.83 0.75 6.45
N GLY A 88 14.37 -0.39 5.98
CA GLY A 88 15.18 -1.60 5.78
C GLY A 88 15.34 -2.42 7.08
N ALA A 89 16.48 -3.09 7.24
CA ALA A 89 16.73 -4.16 8.22
C ALA A 89 15.95 -5.46 7.95
N ASP A 90 15.39 -5.57 6.77
CA ASP A 90 14.55 -6.66 6.27
C ASP A 90 15.34 -7.70 5.44
N GLY A 91 16.66 -7.53 5.35
CA GLY A 91 17.55 -8.50 4.66
C GLY A 91 17.66 -8.31 3.15
N LEU A 92 17.06 -7.26 2.58
CA LEU A 92 16.99 -7.03 1.14
C LEU A 92 18.28 -6.46 0.50
N CYS A 93 19.36 -6.21 1.26
CA CYS A 93 20.55 -5.53 0.76
C CYS A 93 21.82 -6.39 0.85
N GLU A 94 22.04 -7.31 -0.09
CA GLU A 94 23.32 -7.98 -0.30
C GLU A 94 24.05 -7.34 -1.49
N TYR A 95 24.95 -6.37 -1.23
CA TYR A 95 25.75 -5.72 -2.25
C TYR A 95 27.24 -5.82 -1.96
N ASP A 96 28.02 -6.00 -3.04
CA ASP A 96 29.47 -5.92 -3.00
C ASP A 96 29.94 -4.48 -2.68
N ASP A 97 30.92 -4.35 -1.77
CA ASP A 97 31.44 -3.06 -1.31
C ASP A 97 32.06 -2.20 -2.43
N SER A 98 32.54 -2.82 -3.51
CA SER A 98 33.17 -2.09 -4.61
C SER A 98 32.16 -1.28 -5.45
N SER A 99 30.96 -1.79 -5.62
CA SER A 99 29.86 -1.14 -6.35
C SER A 99 28.94 -0.33 -5.44
N PHE A 100 28.99 -0.58 -4.13
CA PHE A 100 28.06 0.00 -3.17
C PHE A 100 28.20 1.53 -3.03
N ALA A 101 29.41 2.07 -3.16
CA ALA A 101 29.65 3.50 -3.12
C ALA A 101 28.93 4.25 -4.26
N ASP A 102 28.86 3.65 -5.43
CA ASP A 102 28.13 4.21 -6.58
C ASP A 102 26.61 4.19 -6.36
N LEU A 103 26.09 3.14 -5.71
CA LEU A 103 24.66 3.07 -5.33
C LEU A 103 24.28 4.15 -4.33
N VAL A 104 25.13 4.39 -3.32
CA VAL A 104 24.91 5.47 -2.34
C VAL A 104 24.98 6.84 -3.00
N ALA A 105 25.94 7.05 -3.93
CA ALA A 105 26.13 8.36 -4.60
C ALA A 105 25.03 8.68 -5.60
N ARG A 106 24.50 7.66 -6.31
CA ARG A 106 23.52 7.84 -7.39
C ARG A 106 22.15 8.19 -6.83
N PRO A 107 21.50 9.28 -7.28
CA PRO A 107 20.14 9.61 -6.88
C PRO A 107 19.14 8.68 -7.58
N THR A 108 18.75 7.61 -6.88
CA THR A 108 17.74 6.64 -7.30
C THR A 108 16.62 6.56 -6.25
N PRO A 109 15.46 5.98 -6.55
CA PRO A 109 14.41 5.73 -5.56
C PRO A 109 14.90 5.00 -4.30
N GLU A 110 15.80 4.04 -4.50
CA GLU A 110 16.32 3.17 -3.44
C GLU A 110 17.45 3.81 -2.61
N ARG A 111 17.94 5.00 -3.00
CA ARG A 111 19.11 5.61 -2.37
C ARG A 111 18.98 5.78 -0.85
N ILE A 112 17.78 6.05 -0.33
CA ILE A 112 17.57 6.21 1.11
C ILE A 112 17.86 4.93 1.89
N PHE A 113 17.53 3.77 1.31
CA PHE A 113 17.82 2.45 1.88
C PHE A 113 19.33 2.13 1.81
N TYR A 114 20.00 2.55 0.71
CA TYR A 114 21.47 2.43 0.60
C TYR A 114 22.20 3.32 1.61
N VAL A 115 21.67 4.50 1.92
CA VAL A 115 22.21 5.37 2.98
C VAL A 115 22.12 4.68 4.34
N ALA A 116 20.98 4.09 4.67
CA ALA A 116 20.80 3.34 5.91
C ALA A 116 21.75 2.13 5.97
N GLU A 117 21.92 1.42 4.86
CA GLU A 117 22.85 0.29 4.78
C GLU A 117 24.31 0.71 4.92
N ALA A 118 24.70 1.86 4.36
CA ALA A 118 26.04 2.41 4.56
C ALA A 118 26.35 2.64 6.05
N LEU A 119 25.38 3.16 6.80
CA LEU A 119 25.48 3.33 8.25
C LEU A 119 25.56 1.99 8.99
N ARG A 120 24.79 0.96 8.55
CA ARG A 120 24.89 -0.41 9.11
C ARG A 120 26.27 -1.01 8.92
N ARG A 121 26.91 -0.74 7.76
CA ARG A 121 28.29 -1.14 7.44
C ARG A 121 29.35 -0.31 8.16
N GLY A 122 28.95 0.69 8.95
CA GLY A 122 29.85 1.53 9.74
C GLY A 122 30.53 2.66 8.97
N TRP A 123 29.97 3.10 7.84
CA TRP A 123 30.49 4.27 7.14
C TRP A 123 30.31 5.51 7.97
N ALA A 124 31.33 6.39 7.95
CA ALA A 124 31.27 7.68 8.60
C ALA A 124 30.25 8.60 7.93
N ARG A 125 29.52 9.38 8.72
CA ARG A 125 28.50 10.33 8.26
C ARG A 125 29.07 11.30 7.22
N GLU A 126 30.28 11.81 7.46
CA GLU A 126 30.96 12.73 6.57
C GLU A 126 31.19 12.15 5.17
N ARG A 127 31.52 10.84 5.10
CA ARG A 127 31.68 10.13 3.84
C ARG A 127 30.34 10.05 3.08
N ILE A 128 29.25 9.72 3.76
CA ILE A 128 27.92 9.62 3.16
C ILE A 128 27.47 11.00 2.66
N CYS A 129 27.62 12.05 3.48
CA CYS A 129 27.29 13.42 3.08
C CYS A 129 28.09 13.86 1.85
N ALA A 130 29.40 13.56 1.80
CA ALA A 130 30.24 13.90 0.65
C ALA A 130 29.81 13.20 -0.64
N LEU A 131 29.33 11.96 -0.57
CA LEU A 131 28.86 11.18 -1.72
C LEU A 131 27.46 11.61 -2.19
N THR A 132 26.58 11.95 -1.26
CA THR A 132 25.16 12.14 -1.55
C THR A 132 24.74 13.59 -1.66
N SER A 133 25.49 14.52 -1.06
CA SER A 133 25.11 15.92 -0.80
C SER A 133 23.83 16.05 0.06
N ILE A 134 23.45 15.00 0.81
CA ILE A 134 22.36 15.05 1.77
C ILE A 134 22.85 15.78 3.03
N ASP A 135 22.01 16.65 3.58
CA ASP A 135 22.32 17.39 4.79
C ASP A 135 22.67 16.44 5.97
N PRO A 136 23.72 16.74 6.74
CA PRO A 136 24.13 15.91 7.88
C PRO A 136 23.06 15.65 8.91
N TRP A 137 22.07 16.55 9.04
CA TRP A 137 20.97 16.38 9.98
C TRP A 137 20.14 15.12 9.64
N PHE A 138 19.75 14.92 8.36
CA PHE A 138 19.00 13.73 7.93
C PHE A 138 19.80 12.46 8.13
N ILE A 139 21.09 12.48 7.79
CA ILE A 139 21.96 11.32 7.99
C ILE A 139 22.06 10.97 9.48
N SER A 140 22.12 11.97 10.36
CA SER A 140 22.13 11.77 11.82
C SER A 140 20.83 11.09 12.31
N ARG A 141 19.67 11.51 11.79
CA ARG A 141 18.39 10.87 12.19
C ARG A 141 18.29 9.42 11.72
N ILE A 142 18.78 9.13 10.52
CA ILE A 142 18.86 7.74 10.02
C ILE A 142 19.86 6.93 10.87
N GLU A 143 20.95 7.53 11.32
CA GLU A 143 21.92 6.89 12.22
C GLU A 143 21.28 6.48 13.57
N ASP A 144 20.39 7.31 14.12
CA ASP A 144 19.62 6.98 15.34
C ASP A 144 18.76 5.73 15.15
N ILE A 145 18.09 5.59 13.99
CA ILE A 145 17.32 4.39 13.63
C ILE A 145 18.26 3.17 13.57
N VAL A 146 19.38 3.26 12.86
CA VAL A 146 20.36 2.16 12.73
C VAL A 146 20.98 1.78 14.08
N ALA A 147 21.22 2.74 14.98
CA ALA A 147 21.68 2.48 16.33
C ALA A 147 20.64 1.70 17.16
N ALA A 148 19.38 2.04 17.03
CA ALA A 148 18.28 1.33 17.67
C ALA A 148 18.13 -0.11 17.12
N GLU A 149 18.27 -0.34 15.80
CA GLU A 149 18.31 -1.68 15.21
C GLU A 149 19.40 -2.57 15.84
N ARG A 150 20.62 -2.03 15.96
CA ARG A 150 21.74 -2.75 16.59
C ARG A 150 21.41 -3.12 18.05
N SER A 151 20.79 -2.19 18.79
CA SER A 151 20.38 -2.43 20.17
C SER A 151 19.31 -3.51 20.26
N LEU A 152 18.28 -3.48 19.41
CA LEU A 152 17.20 -4.48 19.37
C LEU A 152 17.77 -5.86 19.06
N ARG A 153 18.62 -5.98 18.02
CA ARG A 153 19.28 -7.23 17.62
C ARG A 153 20.14 -7.81 18.73
N ALA A 154 20.95 -6.98 19.38
CA ALA A 154 21.80 -7.42 20.49
C ALA A 154 21.01 -7.87 21.73
N GLY A 155 19.83 -7.31 21.97
CA GLY A 155 18.97 -7.66 23.10
C GLY A 155 18.15 -8.93 22.87
N GLY A 156 17.87 -9.27 21.63
CA GLY A 156 16.96 -10.38 21.29
C GLY A 156 15.60 -10.26 22.01
N VAL A 157 14.85 -11.36 22.04
CA VAL A 157 13.52 -11.40 22.70
C VAL A 157 13.56 -11.09 24.19
N GLN A 158 14.59 -11.54 24.89
CA GLN A 158 14.74 -11.29 26.34
C GLN A 158 14.98 -9.82 26.66
N GLY A 159 15.45 -9.06 25.69
CA GLY A 159 15.64 -7.62 25.79
C GLY A 159 14.38 -6.79 25.52
N LEU A 160 13.26 -7.38 25.07
CA LEU A 160 12.01 -6.68 24.79
C LEU A 160 11.24 -6.38 26.08
N THR A 161 11.68 -5.35 26.81
CA THR A 161 10.94 -4.79 27.94
C THR A 161 9.98 -3.71 27.45
N ALA A 162 8.97 -3.36 28.26
CA ALA A 162 8.03 -2.27 27.96
C ALA A 162 8.75 -0.97 27.54
N LYS A 163 9.82 -0.59 28.27
CA LYS A 163 10.62 0.62 27.98
C LYS A 163 11.32 0.54 26.62
N ARG A 164 11.94 -0.61 26.29
CA ARG A 164 12.67 -0.77 25.02
C ARG A 164 11.71 -0.87 23.84
N LEU A 165 10.58 -1.55 24.05
CA LEU A 165 9.54 -1.68 23.03
C LEU A 165 8.92 -0.31 22.72
N LEU A 166 8.58 0.48 23.75
CA LEU A 166 8.10 1.84 23.56
C LEU A 166 9.15 2.71 22.83
N ALA A 167 10.42 2.67 23.26
CA ALA A 167 11.46 3.45 22.59
C ALA A 167 11.67 3.06 21.11
N ALA A 168 11.49 1.79 20.74
CA ALA A 168 11.51 1.38 19.35
C ALA A 168 10.29 1.91 18.59
N LYS A 169 9.11 1.86 19.20
CA LYS A 169 7.88 2.39 18.60
C LYS A 169 7.94 3.91 18.41
N GLU A 170 8.50 4.66 19.37
CA GLU A 170 8.76 6.11 19.27
C GLU A 170 9.66 6.48 18.07
N LEU A 171 10.54 5.56 17.65
CA LEU A 171 11.36 5.70 16.44
C LEU A 171 10.68 5.15 15.18
N GLY A 172 9.41 4.73 15.26
CA GLY A 172 8.61 4.27 14.13
C GLY A 172 8.84 2.82 13.69
N PHE A 173 9.56 1.99 14.45
CA PHE A 173 9.73 0.57 14.11
C PHE A 173 8.38 -0.16 14.08
N SER A 174 8.12 -0.87 12.99
CA SER A 174 6.96 -1.76 12.90
C SER A 174 7.15 -3.03 13.74
N ASP A 175 6.06 -3.70 14.08
CA ASP A 175 6.11 -4.98 14.79
C ASP A 175 6.85 -6.03 13.96
N VAL A 176 6.73 -5.99 12.62
CA VAL A 176 7.48 -6.84 11.69
C VAL A 176 8.98 -6.60 11.79
N GLN A 177 9.44 -5.34 11.78
CA GLN A 177 10.87 -5.02 11.93
C GLN A 177 11.42 -5.48 13.28
N ILE A 178 10.68 -5.21 14.36
CA ILE A 178 11.07 -5.66 15.71
C ILE A 178 11.16 -7.18 15.76
N ALA A 179 10.20 -7.88 15.15
CA ALA A 179 10.17 -9.33 15.08
C ALA A 179 11.40 -9.88 14.36
N GLN A 180 11.73 -9.34 13.19
CA GLN A 180 12.92 -9.75 12.41
C GLN A 180 14.22 -9.47 13.18
N LEU A 181 14.36 -8.30 13.77
CA LEU A 181 15.56 -7.92 14.54
C LEU A 181 15.78 -8.77 15.79
N THR A 182 14.71 -9.30 16.39
CA THR A 182 14.76 -10.07 17.64
C THR A 182 14.55 -11.57 17.45
N GLY A 183 14.38 -12.04 16.20
CA GLY A 183 14.14 -13.45 15.87
C GLY A 183 12.77 -13.96 16.34
N GLN A 184 11.76 -13.08 16.32
CA GLN A 184 10.39 -13.38 16.74
C GLN A 184 9.41 -13.35 15.55
N ARG A 185 8.14 -13.67 15.84
CA ARG A 185 7.02 -13.44 14.92
C ARG A 185 6.35 -12.10 15.24
N GLU A 186 5.76 -11.45 14.24
CA GLU A 186 5.00 -10.20 14.39
C GLU A 186 3.92 -10.33 15.48
N ASP A 187 3.14 -11.41 15.46
CA ASP A 187 2.08 -11.67 16.46
C ASP A 187 2.60 -11.71 17.88
N THR A 188 3.82 -12.21 18.08
CA THR A 188 4.48 -12.23 19.39
C THR A 188 4.82 -10.82 19.86
N VAL A 189 5.34 -9.97 18.96
CA VAL A 189 5.66 -8.58 19.28
C VAL A 189 4.37 -7.81 19.61
N ARG A 190 3.31 -7.98 18.81
CA ARG A 190 2.00 -7.38 19.07
C ARG A 190 1.46 -7.79 20.43
N ALA A 191 1.45 -9.09 20.75
CA ALA A 191 0.98 -9.58 22.05
C ALA A 191 1.80 -8.99 23.23
N LEU A 192 3.12 -8.86 23.07
CA LEU A 192 3.96 -8.21 24.09
C LEU A 192 3.62 -6.73 24.25
N ARG A 193 3.36 -5.99 23.16
CA ARG A 193 2.91 -4.59 23.25
C ARG A 193 1.61 -4.48 24.04
N GLU A 194 0.65 -5.33 23.74
CA GLU A 194 -0.65 -5.34 24.44
C GLU A 194 -0.49 -5.61 25.94
N VAL A 195 0.30 -6.64 26.30
CA VAL A 195 0.59 -6.99 27.70
C VAL A 195 1.31 -5.86 28.43
N PHE A 196 2.22 -5.16 27.78
CA PHE A 196 2.96 -4.05 28.37
C PHE A 196 2.22 -2.71 28.29
N GLY A 197 1.04 -2.66 27.68
CA GLY A 197 0.28 -1.43 27.50
C GLY A 197 0.94 -0.43 26.54
N VAL A 198 1.82 -0.91 25.65
CA VAL A 198 2.46 -0.07 24.62
C VAL A 198 1.50 0.05 23.43
N ARG A 199 0.75 1.13 23.41
CA ARG A 199 -0.27 1.43 22.38
C ARG A 199 -0.03 2.83 21.81
N PRO A 200 -0.34 3.06 20.53
CA PRO A 200 -0.28 4.41 19.99
C PRO A 200 -1.39 5.28 20.55
N LEU A 201 -1.16 6.57 20.48
CA LEU A 201 -2.13 7.63 20.75
C LEU A 201 -2.69 8.13 19.42
N VAL A 202 -3.95 8.53 19.40
CA VAL A 202 -4.55 9.28 18.29
C VAL A 202 -4.24 10.74 18.50
N LYS A 203 -3.65 11.38 17.50
CA LYS A 203 -3.39 12.82 17.46
C LYS A 203 -4.11 13.44 16.27
N THR A 204 -4.50 14.69 16.44
CA THR A 204 -5.17 15.49 15.42
C THR A 204 -4.16 16.35 14.69
N VAL A 205 -4.26 16.41 13.37
CA VAL A 205 -3.41 17.29 12.55
C VAL A 205 -3.97 18.69 12.61
N ASP A 206 -3.33 19.57 13.35
CA ASP A 206 -3.73 20.97 13.45
C ASP A 206 -2.57 21.93 13.07
N THR A 207 -2.80 23.22 13.14
CA THR A 207 -1.82 24.27 12.84
C THR A 207 -1.54 25.19 14.01
N CYS A 208 -1.92 24.77 15.21
CA CYS A 208 -1.80 25.58 16.42
C CYS A 208 -1.23 24.81 17.62
N ALA A 209 -0.67 23.61 17.42
CA ALA A 209 -0.07 22.77 18.47
C ALA A 209 -0.99 22.59 19.68
N GLY A 210 -2.30 22.36 19.44
CA GLY A 210 -3.29 22.20 20.50
C GLY A 210 -3.69 23.47 21.26
N GLU A 211 -3.18 24.65 20.87
CA GLU A 211 -3.48 25.93 21.57
C GLU A 211 -4.95 26.36 21.39
N PHE A 212 -5.56 26.00 20.25
CA PHE A 212 -6.96 26.21 19.94
C PHE A 212 -7.65 24.89 19.58
N ALA A 213 -8.95 24.79 19.82
CA ALA A 213 -9.72 23.64 19.37
C ALA A 213 -9.67 23.54 17.82
N SER A 214 -9.29 22.39 17.31
CA SER A 214 -9.23 22.09 15.89
C SER A 214 -10.53 21.43 15.42
N ARG A 215 -10.96 21.78 14.20
CA ARG A 215 -12.14 21.18 13.53
C ARG A 215 -11.73 20.27 12.35
N THR A 216 -10.45 19.94 12.25
CA THR A 216 -9.99 19.03 11.22
C THR A 216 -10.44 17.60 11.51
N ASN A 217 -10.68 16.83 10.44
CA ASN A 217 -10.93 15.40 10.52
C ASN A 217 -9.64 14.56 10.31
N TYR A 218 -8.47 15.21 10.19
CA TYR A 218 -7.20 14.56 9.95
C TYR A 218 -6.56 14.09 11.24
N HIS A 219 -6.23 12.80 11.28
CA HIS A 219 -5.62 12.14 12.43
C HIS A 219 -4.40 11.33 12.02
N TYR A 220 -3.52 11.09 12.97
CA TYR A 220 -2.41 10.16 12.87
C TYR A 220 -2.20 9.43 14.19
N LEU A 221 -1.51 8.31 14.15
CA LEU A 221 -1.14 7.53 15.32
C LEU A 221 0.32 7.80 15.68
N THR A 222 0.63 7.91 16.96
CA THR A 222 2.01 8.08 17.42
C THR A 222 2.23 7.43 18.78
N TYR A 223 3.49 7.08 19.06
CA TYR A 223 3.90 6.52 20.35
C TYR A 223 4.63 7.58 21.17
N GLU A 224 3.89 8.43 21.82
CA GLU A 224 4.40 9.55 22.61
C GLU A 224 4.22 9.30 24.10
N ARG A 225 5.11 9.88 24.93
CA ARG A 225 5.06 9.74 26.40
C ARG A 225 4.35 10.91 27.03
N GLY A 226 3.47 10.57 27.96
CA GLY A 226 2.87 11.57 28.85
C GLY A 226 1.67 12.31 28.32
N ASP A 227 1.32 12.11 27.07
CA ASP A 227 0.14 12.70 26.45
C ASP A 227 -1.09 11.79 26.50
N ALA A 228 -2.27 12.38 26.39
CA ALA A 228 -3.52 11.68 26.21
C ALA A 228 -3.86 11.55 24.72
N SER A 229 -4.60 10.51 24.37
CA SER A 229 -5.18 10.39 23.04
C SER A 229 -6.23 11.50 22.85
N GLU A 230 -6.19 12.16 21.69
CA GLU A 230 -7.16 13.19 21.27
C GLU A 230 -8.41 12.56 20.64
N PHE A 231 -8.77 11.41 21.11
CA PHE A 231 -9.85 10.62 20.58
C PHE A 231 -11.19 11.09 21.12
N GLU A 232 -12.13 11.36 20.23
CA GLU A 232 -13.52 11.63 20.58
C GLU A 232 -14.40 10.38 20.45
N GLU A 233 -15.25 10.13 21.44
CA GLU A 233 -16.20 9.02 21.36
C GLU A 233 -17.17 9.19 20.20
N ALA A 234 -17.53 8.07 19.55
CA ALA A 234 -18.44 8.07 18.42
C ALA A 234 -19.88 8.42 18.87
N ALA A 235 -20.48 9.36 18.18
CA ALA A 235 -21.92 9.64 18.32
C ALA A 235 -22.79 8.63 17.53
N ARG A 236 -22.21 7.98 16.51
CA ARG A 236 -22.87 7.06 15.58
C ARG A 236 -21.99 5.80 15.38
N PRO A 237 -22.56 4.68 14.91
CA PRO A 237 -21.75 3.51 14.55
C PRO A 237 -20.73 3.86 13.47
N ARG A 238 -19.48 3.39 13.62
CA ARG A 238 -18.37 3.67 12.71
C ARG A 238 -18.13 2.56 11.72
N VAL A 239 -17.79 2.91 10.48
CA VAL A 239 -17.31 2.00 9.46
C VAL A 239 -15.94 2.50 8.99
N VAL A 240 -14.94 1.61 9.00
CA VAL A 240 -13.61 1.89 8.45
C VAL A 240 -13.58 1.50 6.98
N ILE A 241 -13.03 2.38 6.14
CA ILE A 241 -12.79 2.16 4.72
C ILE A 241 -11.28 2.20 4.50
N LEU A 242 -10.70 1.09 4.04
CA LEU A 242 -9.30 1.03 3.64
C LEU A 242 -9.18 1.46 2.18
N SER A 243 -8.45 2.55 1.94
CA SER A 243 -8.31 3.15 0.62
C SER A 243 -7.09 2.60 -0.14
N ALA A 244 -6.73 3.26 -1.25
CA ALA A 244 -5.87 2.71 -2.28
C ALA A 244 -4.36 2.77 -2.00
N GLY A 245 -3.91 3.53 -0.99
CA GLY A 245 -2.48 3.81 -0.83
C GLY A 245 -1.93 4.71 -1.95
N PRO A 246 -0.62 4.67 -2.23
CA PRO A 246 0.00 5.53 -3.23
C PRO A 246 -0.47 5.17 -4.66
N ASN A 247 -0.59 6.18 -5.50
CA ASN A 247 -0.84 5.96 -6.93
C ASN A 247 0.28 5.11 -7.55
N ARG A 248 -0.11 4.18 -8.42
CA ARG A 248 0.82 3.29 -9.14
C ARG A 248 0.25 2.90 -10.50
N ILE A 249 1.10 2.54 -11.44
CA ILE A 249 0.70 2.00 -12.73
C ILE A 249 -0.01 0.65 -12.52
N GLY A 250 -1.16 0.47 -13.16
CA GLY A 250 -2.00 -0.74 -13.04
C GLY A 250 -3.05 -0.69 -11.93
N GLN A 251 -3.19 0.48 -11.26
CA GLN A 251 -4.28 0.75 -10.31
C GLN A 251 -4.85 2.14 -10.65
N GLY A 252 -6.04 2.18 -11.19
CA GLY A 252 -6.65 3.41 -11.66
C GLY A 252 -7.28 4.24 -10.54
N ILE A 253 -7.73 5.43 -10.89
CA ILE A 253 -8.39 6.37 -9.96
C ILE A 253 -9.77 5.87 -9.50
N GLU A 254 -10.35 4.89 -10.17
CA GLU A 254 -11.63 4.26 -9.83
C GLU A 254 -11.67 3.71 -8.41
N VAL A 255 -10.55 3.19 -7.89
CA VAL A 255 -10.46 2.68 -6.51
C VAL A 255 -10.66 3.79 -5.49
N ASP A 256 -10.12 4.98 -5.74
CA ASP A 256 -10.35 6.14 -4.87
C ASP A 256 -11.80 6.65 -4.99
N TYR A 257 -12.32 6.72 -6.21
CA TYR A 257 -13.72 7.05 -6.49
C TYR A 257 -14.69 6.14 -5.72
N CYS A 258 -14.45 4.82 -5.74
CA CYS A 258 -15.27 3.86 -5.00
C CYS A 258 -15.23 4.09 -3.48
N CYS A 259 -14.05 4.41 -2.92
CA CYS A 259 -13.90 4.73 -1.50
C CYS A 259 -14.69 6.00 -1.11
N VAL A 260 -14.62 7.04 -1.94
CA VAL A 260 -15.34 8.31 -1.73
C VAL A 260 -16.86 8.08 -1.75
N HIS A 261 -17.36 7.37 -2.77
CA HIS A 261 -18.79 7.07 -2.87
C HIS A 261 -19.30 6.15 -1.75
N ALA A 262 -18.48 5.22 -1.28
CA ALA A 262 -18.79 4.40 -0.10
C ALA A 262 -18.93 5.28 1.16
N ALA A 263 -18.00 6.21 1.37
CA ALA A 263 -18.08 7.15 2.49
C ALA A 263 -19.39 7.99 2.44
N MET A 264 -19.70 8.55 1.28
CA MET A 264 -20.95 9.31 1.07
C MET A 264 -22.21 8.47 1.34
N ALA A 265 -22.23 7.23 0.81
CA ALA A 265 -23.38 6.34 0.97
C ALA A 265 -23.57 5.90 2.44
N LEU A 266 -22.49 5.60 3.14
CA LEU A 266 -22.53 5.24 4.56
C LEU A 266 -22.96 6.42 5.44
N SER A 267 -22.43 7.61 5.18
CA SER A 267 -22.83 8.83 5.88
C SER A 267 -24.31 9.11 5.70
N ALA A 268 -24.84 8.97 4.48
CA ALA A 268 -26.28 9.11 4.18
C ALA A 268 -27.15 8.06 4.91
N LYS A 269 -26.56 6.90 5.29
CA LYS A 269 -27.22 5.85 6.08
C LYS A 269 -27.05 6.03 7.59
N GLY A 270 -26.40 7.11 8.04
CA GLY A 270 -26.24 7.43 9.45
C GLY A 270 -25.02 6.79 10.13
N PHE A 271 -24.07 6.26 9.38
CA PHE A 271 -22.79 5.83 9.90
C PHE A 271 -21.80 7.00 9.98
N GLU A 272 -20.86 6.92 10.90
CA GLU A 272 -19.66 7.75 10.92
C GLU A 272 -18.58 7.02 10.12
N THR A 273 -17.96 7.71 9.16
CA THR A 273 -17.03 7.13 8.21
C THR A 273 -15.59 7.42 8.63
N VAL A 274 -14.77 6.40 8.66
CA VAL A 274 -13.33 6.47 8.98
C VAL A 274 -12.54 6.01 7.78
N MET A 275 -11.85 6.91 7.12
CA MET A 275 -10.97 6.61 5.99
C MET A 275 -9.55 6.35 6.48
N VAL A 276 -8.87 5.35 5.94
CA VAL A 276 -7.43 5.11 6.16
C VAL A 276 -6.72 5.15 4.82
N ASN A 277 -5.80 6.09 4.66
CA ASN A 277 -4.99 6.23 3.45
C ASN A 277 -3.66 6.91 3.77
N CYS A 278 -2.64 6.68 2.94
CA CYS A 278 -1.34 7.35 3.02
C CYS A 278 -1.02 8.23 1.80
N ASN A 279 -1.95 8.35 0.85
CA ASN A 279 -1.81 9.19 -0.33
C ASN A 279 -2.39 10.58 -0.07
N PRO A 280 -1.61 11.68 -0.12
CA PRO A 280 -2.14 13.02 0.13
C PRO A 280 -2.80 13.66 -1.08
N GLU A 281 -2.65 13.08 -2.28
CA GLU A 281 -3.09 13.67 -3.55
C GLU A 281 -4.26 12.89 -4.16
N THR A 282 -5.31 12.65 -3.37
CA THR A 282 -6.49 11.94 -3.84
C THR A 282 -7.74 12.39 -3.10
N VAL A 283 -8.92 12.24 -3.70
CA VAL A 283 -10.19 12.79 -3.17
C VAL A 283 -10.61 12.11 -1.87
N SER A 284 -10.27 10.82 -1.66
CA SER A 284 -10.57 10.14 -0.39
C SER A 284 -9.88 10.77 0.81
N THR A 285 -8.80 11.55 0.59
CA THR A 285 -8.06 12.26 1.62
C THR A 285 -8.40 13.75 1.72
N ASP A 286 -9.41 14.23 0.98
CA ASP A 286 -9.94 15.57 1.16
C ASP A 286 -10.69 15.69 2.50
N TYR A 287 -10.59 16.87 3.11
CA TYR A 287 -11.13 17.15 4.45
C TYR A 287 -12.65 17.02 4.59
N ASP A 288 -13.38 17.00 3.49
CA ASP A 288 -14.83 16.92 3.45
C ASP A 288 -15.40 15.58 2.95
N THR A 289 -14.52 14.58 2.71
CA THR A 289 -14.92 13.27 2.17
C THR A 289 -15.42 12.30 3.24
N SER A 290 -14.76 12.26 4.40
CA SER A 290 -15.11 11.36 5.50
C SER A 290 -15.17 12.10 6.83
N ASP A 291 -15.87 11.52 7.83
CA ASP A 291 -15.97 12.11 9.16
C ASP A 291 -14.59 12.10 9.86
N ARG A 292 -13.75 11.08 9.58
CA ARG A 292 -12.37 10.94 10.08
C ARG A 292 -11.46 10.39 8.98
N LEU A 293 -10.24 10.88 8.94
CA LEU A 293 -9.19 10.41 8.05
C LEU A 293 -7.92 10.15 8.84
N TYR A 294 -7.39 8.93 8.74
CA TYR A 294 -6.08 8.56 9.26
C TYR A 294 -5.05 8.52 8.14
N PHE A 295 -4.00 9.35 8.24
CA PHE A 295 -2.82 9.26 7.39
C PHE A 295 -1.87 8.20 7.94
N GLU A 296 -2.20 6.93 7.66
CA GLU A 296 -1.46 5.77 8.15
C GLU A 296 -1.13 4.79 7.03
N PRO A 297 -0.03 4.03 7.17
CA PRO A 297 0.29 2.94 6.26
C PRO A 297 -0.80 1.88 6.24
N LEU A 298 -1.06 1.28 5.07
CA LEU A 298 -1.99 0.16 4.93
C LEU A 298 -1.29 -1.18 5.26
N THR A 299 -0.66 -1.26 6.43
CA THR A 299 -0.11 -2.49 6.98
C THR A 299 -1.07 -3.10 8.01
N PHE A 300 -0.88 -4.39 8.32
CA PHE A 300 -1.75 -5.04 9.31
C PHE A 300 -1.66 -4.36 10.69
N GLU A 301 -0.46 -4.01 11.13
CA GLU A 301 -0.26 -3.33 12.42
C GLU A 301 -0.97 -1.98 12.46
N ASP A 302 -0.69 -1.12 11.46
CA ASP A 302 -1.18 0.26 11.46
C ASP A 302 -2.72 0.28 11.33
N VAL A 303 -3.29 -0.56 10.46
CA VAL A 303 -4.74 -0.72 10.30
C VAL A 303 -5.39 -1.25 11.59
N MET A 304 -4.79 -2.26 12.24
CA MET A 304 -5.33 -2.77 13.50
C MET A 304 -5.27 -1.73 14.63
N ASN A 305 -4.24 -0.89 14.67
CA ASN A 305 -4.16 0.20 15.64
C ASN A 305 -5.30 1.22 15.45
N VAL A 306 -5.67 1.54 14.21
CA VAL A 306 -6.86 2.37 13.91
C VAL A 306 -8.13 1.65 14.34
N ILE A 307 -8.30 0.36 14.00
CA ILE A 307 -9.49 -0.44 14.36
C ILE A 307 -9.65 -0.53 15.89
N ASP A 308 -8.55 -0.76 16.61
CA ASP A 308 -8.56 -0.84 18.08
C ASP A 308 -8.97 0.50 18.74
N SER A 309 -8.61 1.63 18.10
CA SER A 309 -8.99 2.98 18.55
C SER A 309 -10.45 3.30 18.22
N GLU A 310 -10.86 3.05 16.98
CA GLU A 310 -12.16 3.45 16.44
C GLU A 310 -13.30 2.49 16.77
N LYS A 311 -12.98 1.21 17.04
CA LYS A 311 -13.94 0.13 17.35
C LYS A 311 -15.11 0.09 16.37
N PRO A 312 -14.85 -0.02 15.06
CA PRO A 312 -15.88 0.06 14.05
C PRO A 312 -16.83 -1.14 14.11
N VAL A 313 -18.05 -0.98 13.60
CA VAL A 313 -18.99 -2.09 13.40
C VAL A 313 -18.59 -2.97 12.22
N GLY A 314 -17.71 -2.50 11.34
CA GLY A 314 -17.15 -3.24 10.24
C GLY A 314 -16.10 -2.48 9.45
N VAL A 315 -15.37 -3.20 8.61
CA VAL A 315 -14.28 -2.70 7.77
C VAL A 315 -14.54 -3.08 6.31
N ILE A 316 -14.43 -2.13 5.40
CA ILE A 316 -14.50 -2.34 3.95
C ILE A 316 -13.07 -2.45 3.41
N VAL A 317 -12.76 -3.57 2.75
CA VAL A 317 -11.42 -3.89 2.23
C VAL A 317 -11.37 -3.99 0.70
N THR A 318 -12.52 -4.02 0.01
CA THR A 318 -12.60 -4.36 -1.43
C THR A 318 -12.58 -3.16 -2.36
N LEU A 319 -12.63 -1.94 -1.84
CA LEU A 319 -12.73 -0.73 -2.66
C LEU A 319 -11.38 -0.05 -2.93
N GLY A 320 -10.36 -0.34 -2.13
CA GLY A 320 -9.03 0.28 -2.22
C GLY A 320 -8.02 -0.47 -3.09
N GLY A 321 -8.45 -1.45 -3.87
CA GLY A 321 -7.56 -2.28 -4.70
C GLY A 321 -6.86 -3.39 -3.91
N GLN A 322 -5.75 -3.89 -4.44
CA GLN A 322 -5.11 -5.12 -3.95
C GLN A 322 -4.57 -5.01 -2.51
N THR A 323 -4.04 -3.87 -2.11
CA THR A 323 -3.40 -3.71 -0.80
C THR A 323 -4.35 -3.98 0.38
N PRO A 324 -5.53 -3.35 0.48
CA PRO A 324 -6.46 -3.69 1.54
C PRO A 324 -7.08 -5.10 1.37
N ILE A 325 -7.25 -5.60 0.14
CA ILE A 325 -7.71 -6.97 -0.11
C ILE A 325 -6.76 -7.98 0.51
N ASN A 326 -5.45 -7.80 0.38
CA ASN A 326 -4.44 -8.69 0.96
C ASN A 326 -4.48 -8.72 2.50
N LEU A 327 -5.05 -7.71 3.14
CA LEU A 327 -5.23 -7.69 4.59
C LEU A 327 -6.50 -8.44 5.07
N ALA A 328 -7.45 -8.71 4.18
CA ALA A 328 -8.78 -9.20 4.52
C ALA A 328 -8.76 -10.50 5.36
N GLY A 329 -7.94 -11.48 4.96
CA GLY A 329 -7.79 -12.74 5.68
C GLY A 329 -7.27 -12.54 7.11
N ARG A 330 -6.17 -11.79 7.25
CA ARG A 330 -5.57 -11.51 8.57
C ARG A 330 -6.48 -10.70 9.48
N LEU A 331 -7.20 -9.72 8.93
CA LEU A 331 -8.16 -8.92 9.69
C LEU A 331 -9.31 -9.80 10.20
N ARG A 332 -9.84 -10.71 9.37
CA ARG A 332 -10.85 -11.67 9.78
C ARG A 332 -10.34 -12.61 10.88
N GLU A 333 -9.14 -13.16 10.74
CA GLU A 333 -8.50 -14.00 11.76
C GLU A 333 -8.32 -13.28 13.10
N ALA A 334 -8.08 -11.96 13.05
CA ALA A 334 -8.05 -11.10 14.24
C ALA A 334 -9.45 -10.75 14.80
N GLY A 335 -10.52 -11.28 14.20
CA GLY A 335 -11.91 -11.07 14.66
C GLY A 335 -12.54 -9.75 14.18
N VAL A 336 -11.96 -9.09 13.18
CA VAL A 336 -12.49 -7.85 12.60
C VAL A 336 -13.68 -8.18 11.68
N PRO A 337 -14.86 -7.56 11.87
CA PRO A 337 -16.00 -7.74 10.96
C PRO A 337 -15.69 -7.13 9.59
N ILE A 338 -15.61 -7.95 8.55
CA ILE A 338 -15.45 -7.48 7.15
C ILE A 338 -16.84 -7.25 6.55
N MET A 339 -17.04 -6.07 5.98
CA MET A 339 -18.25 -5.68 5.27
C MET A 339 -18.07 -5.85 3.74
N GLY A 340 -19.15 -6.23 3.06
CA GLY A 340 -19.12 -6.51 1.63
C GLY A 340 -18.66 -7.94 1.33
N THR A 341 -17.86 -8.12 0.27
CA THR A 341 -17.36 -9.44 -0.14
C THR A 341 -16.49 -10.04 0.96
N GLN A 342 -16.84 -11.28 1.35
CA GLN A 342 -16.15 -11.97 2.44
C GLN A 342 -14.81 -12.56 1.98
N PRO A 343 -13.80 -12.62 2.86
CA PRO A 343 -12.46 -13.11 2.51
C PRO A 343 -12.43 -14.50 1.83
N ASP A 344 -13.30 -15.42 2.24
CA ASP A 344 -13.38 -16.74 1.59
C ASP A 344 -13.86 -16.66 0.13
N ALA A 345 -14.71 -15.68 -0.19
CA ALA A 345 -15.16 -15.46 -1.57
C ALA A 345 -14.08 -14.76 -2.41
N ILE A 346 -13.31 -13.85 -1.78
CA ILE A 346 -12.14 -13.23 -2.40
C ILE A 346 -11.10 -14.30 -2.75
N ASP A 347 -10.71 -15.13 -1.77
CA ASP A 347 -9.76 -16.23 -1.95
C ASP A 347 -10.24 -17.23 -3.02
N LEU A 348 -11.55 -17.51 -3.05
CA LEU A 348 -12.13 -18.40 -4.07
C LEU A 348 -12.01 -17.83 -5.48
N ALA A 349 -12.17 -16.50 -5.63
CA ALA A 349 -12.07 -15.83 -6.92
C ALA A 349 -10.63 -15.65 -7.39
N GLU A 350 -9.68 -15.45 -6.46
CA GLU A 350 -8.26 -15.23 -6.77
C GLU A 350 -7.46 -16.51 -6.93
N ASP A 351 -7.84 -17.58 -6.18
CA ASP A 351 -7.20 -18.89 -6.29
C ASP A 351 -7.73 -19.64 -7.52
N ARG A 352 -6.85 -19.82 -8.51
CA ARG A 352 -7.22 -20.43 -9.79
C ARG A 352 -7.75 -21.84 -9.70
N ASP A 353 -7.14 -22.67 -8.87
CA ASP A 353 -7.55 -24.05 -8.74
C ASP A 353 -8.95 -24.13 -8.12
N ARG A 354 -9.20 -23.33 -7.09
CA ARG A 354 -10.51 -23.20 -6.47
C ARG A 354 -11.54 -22.60 -7.43
N PHE A 355 -11.13 -21.60 -8.20
CA PHE A 355 -12.00 -20.94 -9.18
C PHE A 355 -12.35 -21.87 -10.35
N SER A 356 -11.37 -22.64 -10.89
CA SER A 356 -11.62 -23.66 -11.91
C SER A 356 -12.63 -24.70 -11.46
N VAL A 357 -12.50 -25.20 -10.23
CA VAL A 357 -13.48 -26.14 -9.64
C VAL A 357 -14.87 -25.52 -9.55
N LEU A 358 -14.96 -24.22 -9.24
CA LEU A 358 -16.25 -23.50 -9.23
C LEU A 358 -16.85 -23.42 -10.64
N LEU A 359 -16.05 -23.06 -11.65
CA LEU A 359 -16.47 -22.94 -13.04
C LEU A 359 -16.94 -24.29 -13.58
N ASP A 360 -16.22 -25.39 -13.29
CA ASP A 360 -16.63 -26.75 -13.64
C ASP A 360 -17.99 -27.12 -13.03
N ARG A 361 -18.19 -26.81 -11.75
CA ARG A 361 -19.45 -27.04 -11.04
C ARG A 361 -20.61 -26.27 -11.65
N LEU A 362 -20.33 -25.06 -12.15
CA LEU A 362 -21.32 -24.20 -12.82
C LEU A 362 -21.47 -24.51 -14.30
N SER A 363 -20.63 -25.41 -14.86
CA SER A 363 -20.56 -25.71 -16.30
C SER A 363 -20.24 -24.47 -17.15
N ILE A 364 -19.40 -23.58 -16.62
CA ILE A 364 -18.89 -22.39 -17.33
C ILE A 364 -17.57 -22.76 -17.96
N ALA A 365 -17.47 -22.56 -19.29
CA ALA A 365 -16.24 -22.81 -20.03
C ALA A 365 -15.14 -21.78 -19.66
N TYR A 366 -13.91 -22.25 -19.57
CA TYR A 366 -12.73 -21.43 -19.36
C TYR A 366 -11.54 -21.99 -20.16
N PRO A 367 -10.50 -21.20 -20.47
CA PRO A 367 -9.34 -21.67 -21.21
C PRO A 367 -8.64 -22.82 -20.47
N PRO A 368 -8.28 -23.92 -21.13
CA PRO A 368 -7.46 -24.98 -20.53
C PRO A 368 -6.17 -24.41 -19.96
N SER A 369 -5.82 -24.81 -18.76
CA SER A 369 -4.62 -24.32 -18.07
C SER A 369 -3.95 -25.44 -17.28
N SER A 370 -2.63 -25.29 -17.06
CA SER A 370 -1.87 -26.14 -16.15
C SER A 370 -0.65 -25.40 -15.61
N THR A 371 0.02 -26.00 -14.63
CA THR A 371 1.27 -25.48 -14.05
C THR A 371 2.45 -26.35 -14.44
N ALA A 372 3.64 -25.74 -14.50
CA ALA A 372 4.91 -26.45 -14.71
C ALA A 372 6.00 -25.83 -13.84
N GLU A 373 6.83 -26.67 -13.24
CA GLU A 373 8.02 -26.26 -12.48
C GLU A 373 9.28 -26.35 -13.34
N THR A 374 9.24 -27.22 -14.36
CA THR A 374 10.37 -27.49 -15.25
C THR A 374 10.01 -27.24 -16.71
N LEU A 375 11.01 -27.02 -17.55
CA LEU A 375 10.82 -26.91 -19.00
C LEU A 375 10.19 -28.17 -19.61
N ASP A 376 10.56 -29.36 -19.13
CA ASP A 376 10.01 -30.62 -19.68
C ASP A 376 8.53 -30.78 -19.33
N GLU A 377 8.12 -30.41 -18.10
CA GLU A 377 6.69 -30.33 -17.72
C GLU A 377 5.96 -29.28 -18.56
N ALA A 378 6.55 -28.08 -18.77
CA ALA A 378 5.97 -27.05 -19.59
C ALA A 378 5.74 -27.52 -21.04
N ARG A 379 6.65 -28.34 -21.59
CA ARG A 379 6.46 -28.98 -22.90
C ARG A 379 5.33 -30.00 -22.92
N GLU A 380 5.15 -30.75 -21.85
CA GLU A 380 4.03 -31.70 -21.75
C GLU A 380 2.70 -30.95 -21.67
N VAL A 381 2.62 -29.89 -20.89
CA VAL A 381 1.46 -29.01 -20.82
C VAL A 381 1.18 -28.39 -22.19
N ALA A 382 2.19 -27.85 -22.87
CA ALA A 382 2.04 -27.24 -24.19
C ALA A 382 1.52 -28.24 -25.26
N ARG A 383 1.91 -29.52 -25.18
CA ARG A 383 1.36 -30.57 -26.07
C ARG A 383 -0.10 -30.87 -25.78
N ALA A 384 -0.52 -30.79 -24.52
CA ALA A 384 -1.90 -31.08 -24.10
C ALA A 384 -2.84 -29.92 -24.37
N VAL A 385 -2.39 -28.68 -24.10
CA VAL A 385 -3.18 -27.45 -24.22
C VAL A 385 -3.17 -26.89 -25.64
N GLY A 386 -2.01 -26.94 -26.32
CA GLY A 386 -1.79 -26.35 -27.66
C GLY A 386 -1.23 -24.94 -27.57
N TYR A 387 -0.73 -24.44 -28.70
CA TYR A 387 -0.29 -23.05 -28.87
C TYR A 387 -1.38 -22.22 -29.56
N PRO A 388 -1.46 -20.89 -29.35
CA PRO A 388 -0.61 -20.10 -28.47
C PRO A 388 -0.93 -20.27 -26.96
N LEU A 389 0.08 -20.06 -26.13
CA LEU A 389 -0.04 -20.14 -24.66
C LEU A 389 0.30 -18.79 -24.04
N LEU A 390 -0.49 -18.39 -23.07
CA LEU A 390 -0.13 -17.34 -22.13
C LEU A 390 0.67 -17.96 -20.97
N VAL A 391 1.92 -17.56 -20.84
CA VAL A 391 2.84 -18.07 -19.81
C VAL A 391 3.10 -16.99 -18.77
N ARG A 392 2.99 -17.34 -17.49
CA ARG A 392 3.16 -16.40 -16.38
C ARG A 392 3.68 -17.06 -15.13
N PRO A 393 4.56 -16.40 -14.36
CA PRO A 393 4.98 -16.87 -13.04
C PRO A 393 3.82 -16.83 -12.02
N SER A 394 3.83 -17.71 -11.02
CA SER A 394 2.76 -17.82 -9.99
C SER A 394 2.63 -16.61 -9.09
N TYR A 395 3.73 -15.88 -8.87
CA TYR A 395 3.81 -14.77 -7.90
C TYR A 395 4.31 -13.48 -8.54
N VAL A 396 3.66 -13.03 -9.61
CA VAL A 396 3.99 -11.73 -10.19
C VAL A 396 2.76 -10.84 -10.25
N LEU A 397 2.77 -9.81 -9.42
CA LEU A 397 1.75 -8.79 -9.40
C LEU A 397 1.79 -7.94 -10.68
N VAL A 398 0.62 -7.72 -11.27
CA VAL A 398 0.36 -6.74 -12.34
C VAL A 398 1.19 -6.96 -13.60
N GLY A 399 1.07 -8.13 -14.23
CA GLY A 399 1.57 -8.37 -15.61
C GLY A 399 3.09 -8.40 -15.79
N ARG A 400 3.88 -8.42 -14.72
CA ARG A 400 5.35 -8.53 -14.82
C ARG A 400 5.72 -9.96 -15.19
N GLY A 401 6.39 -10.13 -16.33
CA GLY A 401 6.87 -11.44 -16.75
C GLY A 401 5.79 -12.33 -17.40
N MET A 402 4.65 -11.80 -17.87
CA MET A 402 3.74 -12.54 -18.72
C MET A 402 4.16 -12.44 -20.17
N ALA A 403 4.02 -13.51 -20.93
CA ALA A 403 4.25 -13.54 -22.37
C ALA A 403 3.31 -14.52 -23.08
N ILE A 404 2.90 -14.15 -24.29
CA ILE A 404 2.24 -15.07 -25.21
C ILE A 404 3.35 -15.77 -26.00
N VAL A 405 3.32 -17.11 -26.00
CA VAL A 405 4.29 -17.93 -26.72
C VAL A 405 3.60 -18.73 -27.81
N TYR A 406 4.15 -18.68 -29.01
CA TYR A 406 3.58 -19.32 -30.21
C TYR A 406 4.27 -20.64 -30.59
N GLY A 407 5.33 -21.00 -29.85
CA GLY A 407 6.08 -22.20 -30.14
C GLY A 407 7.06 -22.62 -29.05
N GLU A 408 7.66 -23.81 -29.26
CA GLU A 408 8.52 -24.44 -28.25
C GLU A 408 9.80 -23.64 -27.96
N GLU A 409 10.36 -22.93 -28.96
CA GLU A 409 11.59 -22.13 -28.78
C GLU A 409 11.33 -20.91 -27.87
N GLU A 410 10.19 -20.26 -28.09
CA GLU A 410 9.75 -19.11 -27.27
C GLU A 410 9.43 -19.58 -25.82
N LEU A 411 8.76 -20.74 -25.68
CA LEU A 411 8.46 -21.34 -24.40
C LEU A 411 9.74 -21.63 -23.62
N ALA A 412 10.75 -22.22 -24.28
CA ALA A 412 12.03 -22.54 -23.64
C ALA A 412 12.76 -21.27 -23.17
N THR A 413 12.76 -20.22 -24.00
CA THR A 413 13.37 -18.93 -23.65
C THR A 413 12.67 -18.31 -22.44
N TYR A 414 11.35 -18.30 -22.46
CA TYR A 414 10.55 -17.73 -21.39
C TYR A 414 10.69 -18.50 -20.05
N MET A 415 10.66 -19.83 -20.10
CA MET A 415 10.85 -20.65 -18.90
C MET A 415 12.21 -20.40 -18.24
N ALA A 416 13.27 -20.17 -19.03
CA ALA A 416 14.58 -19.81 -18.51
C ALA A 416 14.59 -18.43 -17.82
N GLU A 417 13.81 -17.46 -18.30
CA GLU A 417 13.66 -16.16 -17.65
C GLU A 417 12.76 -16.25 -16.40
N ALA A 418 11.64 -16.97 -16.47
CA ALA A 418 10.66 -17.09 -15.39
C ALA A 418 11.23 -17.82 -14.17
N THR A 419 12.00 -18.88 -14.38
CA THR A 419 12.68 -19.61 -13.28
C THR A 419 13.78 -18.79 -12.61
N GLN A 420 14.36 -17.79 -13.25
CA GLN A 420 15.27 -16.86 -12.60
C GLN A 420 14.53 -15.85 -11.69
N VAL A 421 13.28 -15.51 -12.02
CA VAL A 421 12.48 -14.56 -11.26
C VAL A 421 11.82 -15.23 -10.05
N SER A 422 11.43 -16.50 -10.16
CA SER A 422 10.72 -17.24 -9.12
C SER A 422 11.18 -18.72 -9.10
N PRO A 423 12.36 -19.01 -8.53
CA PRO A 423 12.96 -20.35 -8.61
C PRO A 423 12.16 -21.46 -7.94
N ASP A 424 11.37 -21.14 -6.93
CA ASP A 424 10.68 -22.09 -6.05
C ASP A 424 9.17 -22.17 -6.31
N HIS A 425 8.68 -21.56 -7.40
CA HIS A 425 7.25 -21.51 -7.69
C HIS A 425 6.92 -21.93 -9.14
N PRO A 426 5.80 -22.65 -9.34
CA PRO A 426 5.41 -23.10 -10.67
C PRO A 426 5.06 -21.92 -11.59
N VAL A 427 5.19 -22.16 -12.89
CA VAL A 427 4.76 -21.26 -13.96
C VAL A 427 3.41 -21.72 -14.46
N TYR A 428 2.46 -20.82 -14.62
CA TYR A 428 1.15 -21.11 -15.25
C TYR A 428 1.25 -21.00 -16.76
N LEU A 429 0.60 -21.97 -17.44
CA LEU A 429 0.43 -22.02 -18.88
C LEU A 429 -1.06 -22.12 -19.17
N ASP A 430 -1.61 -21.05 -19.72
CA ASP A 430 -3.02 -20.98 -20.09
C ASP A 430 -3.15 -20.99 -21.62
N ALA A 431 -4.16 -21.66 -22.17
CA ALA A 431 -4.50 -21.50 -23.58
C ALA A 431 -4.84 -20.04 -23.87
N PHE A 432 -4.18 -19.42 -24.84
CA PHE A 432 -4.51 -18.08 -25.25
C PHE A 432 -5.58 -18.11 -26.34
N LEU A 433 -6.64 -17.33 -26.14
CA LEU A 433 -7.75 -17.24 -27.09
C LEU A 433 -7.47 -16.07 -28.07
N GLU A 434 -7.10 -16.41 -29.30
CA GLU A 434 -7.01 -15.42 -30.38
C GLU A 434 -8.42 -15.09 -30.90
N ASP A 435 -8.57 -13.91 -31.48
CA ASP A 435 -9.80 -13.39 -32.09
C ASP A 435 -11.03 -13.41 -31.12
N ALA A 436 -10.80 -13.41 -29.81
CA ALA A 436 -11.86 -13.30 -28.81
C ALA A 436 -12.25 -11.84 -28.55
N ILE A 437 -13.52 -11.59 -28.26
CA ILE A 437 -14.00 -10.29 -27.78
C ILE A 437 -13.88 -10.28 -26.26
N GLU A 438 -13.18 -9.32 -25.73
CA GLU A 438 -13.01 -9.14 -24.28
C GLU A 438 -14.06 -8.20 -23.72
N LEU A 439 -14.60 -8.56 -22.55
CA LEU A 439 -15.67 -7.82 -21.86
C LEU A 439 -15.32 -7.64 -20.41
N ASP A 440 -15.59 -6.45 -19.88
CA ASP A 440 -15.65 -6.20 -18.44
C ASP A 440 -17.10 -6.12 -18.00
N VAL A 441 -17.44 -6.80 -16.91
CA VAL A 441 -18.80 -6.82 -16.35
C VAL A 441 -18.75 -6.43 -14.87
N ASP A 442 -19.43 -5.33 -14.53
CA ASP A 442 -19.61 -4.92 -13.15
C ASP A 442 -20.95 -5.43 -12.60
N ALA A 443 -20.89 -6.13 -11.50
CA ALA A 443 -22.09 -6.66 -10.86
C ALA A 443 -22.09 -6.45 -9.35
N LEU A 444 -23.28 -6.26 -8.79
CA LEU A 444 -23.51 -6.14 -7.36
C LEU A 444 -24.48 -7.24 -6.90
N ALA A 445 -24.13 -7.94 -5.82
CA ALA A 445 -24.97 -8.97 -5.24
C ALA A 445 -25.17 -8.74 -3.74
N ASP A 446 -26.39 -9.01 -3.24
CA ASP A 446 -26.74 -8.92 -1.81
C ASP A 446 -26.87 -10.30 -1.14
N GLY A 447 -26.57 -11.38 -1.88
CA GLY A 447 -26.72 -12.77 -1.44
C GLY A 447 -28.04 -13.42 -1.87
N THR A 448 -29.00 -12.67 -2.39
CA THR A 448 -30.29 -13.14 -2.92
C THR A 448 -30.49 -12.73 -4.36
N GLU A 449 -30.13 -11.52 -4.70
CA GLU A 449 -30.25 -10.95 -6.04
C GLU A 449 -28.87 -10.50 -6.54
N CYS A 450 -28.70 -10.54 -7.87
CA CYS A 450 -27.52 -10.02 -8.55
C CYS A 450 -27.97 -8.96 -9.57
N TYR A 451 -27.40 -7.79 -9.49
CA TYR A 451 -27.64 -6.69 -10.42
C TYR A 451 -26.39 -6.46 -11.26
N VAL A 452 -26.49 -6.60 -12.57
CA VAL A 452 -25.44 -6.24 -13.52
C VAL A 452 -25.55 -4.74 -13.79
N GLY A 453 -24.55 -3.98 -13.38
CA GLY A 453 -24.52 -2.53 -13.48
C GLY A 453 -24.05 -2.06 -14.85
N SER A 454 -23.01 -2.70 -15.38
CA SER A 454 -22.43 -2.38 -16.70
C SER A 454 -21.83 -3.61 -17.37
N VAL A 455 -21.81 -3.57 -18.70
CA VAL A 455 -21.04 -4.45 -19.57
C VAL A 455 -20.28 -3.57 -20.53
N LEU A 456 -18.95 -3.60 -20.48
CA LEU A 456 -18.07 -2.84 -21.35
C LEU A 456 -17.45 -3.79 -22.37
N GLU A 457 -17.46 -3.41 -23.63
CA GLU A 457 -16.83 -4.16 -24.71
C GLU A 457 -15.50 -3.50 -25.08
N HIS A 458 -14.42 -4.28 -25.08
CA HIS A 458 -13.10 -3.80 -25.45
C HIS A 458 -13.01 -3.56 -26.96
N ILE A 459 -12.37 -2.45 -27.34
CA ILE A 459 -12.09 -2.12 -28.75
C ILE A 459 -10.80 -2.79 -29.18
N GLU A 460 -9.86 -2.94 -28.24
CA GLU A 460 -8.57 -3.58 -28.49
C GLU A 460 -8.72 -5.10 -28.59
N GLU A 461 -7.74 -5.74 -29.19
CA GLU A 461 -7.68 -7.21 -29.30
C GLU A 461 -7.51 -7.86 -27.93
N CYS A 462 -8.08 -9.05 -27.78
CA CYS A 462 -7.98 -9.85 -26.56
C CYS A 462 -6.52 -10.07 -26.15
N GLY A 463 -6.25 -9.92 -24.85
CA GLY A 463 -4.92 -10.07 -24.28
C GLY A 463 -4.18 -8.74 -24.03
N ILE A 464 -4.70 -7.62 -24.50
CA ILE A 464 -4.25 -6.30 -24.03
C ILE A 464 -4.84 -6.10 -22.64
N HIS A 465 -3.99 -5.65 -21.68
CA HIS A 465 -4.45 -5.40 -20.32
C HIS A 465 -5.65 -4.43 -20.33
N SER A 466 -6.69 -4.74 -19.55
CA SER A 466 -7.94 -3.96 -19.54
C SER A 466 -7.72 -2.46 -19.21
N GLY A 467 -6.74 -2.15 -18.35
CA GLY A 467 -6.35 -0.78 -18.03
C GLY A 467 -5.72 0.01 -19.19
N ASP A 468 -5.26 -0.69 -20.25
CA ASP A 468 -4.65 -0.11 -21.45
C ASP A 468 -5.57 -0.21 -22.68
N SER A 469 -6.76 -0.83 -22.52
CA SER A 469 -7.74 -1.03 -23.58
C SER A 469 -8.79 0.06 -23.60
N ALA A 470 -9.09 0.61 -24.78
CA ALA A 470 -10.26 1.44 -24.97
C ALA A 470 -11.52 0.57 -24.95
N CYS A 471 -12.60 1.03 -24.30
CA CYS A 471 -13.84 0.28 -24.15
C CYS A 471 -15.04 1.06 -24.63
N CYS A 472 -16.09 0.35 -25.06
CA CYS A 472 -17.36 0.91 -25.46
C CYS A 472 -18.48 0.53 -24.46
N TYR A 473 -19.27 1.51 -24.05
CA TYR A 473 -20.46 1.32 -23.23
C TYR A 473 -21.66 2.12 -23.83
N PRO A 474 -22.82 1.51 -24.04
CA PRO A 474 -23.12 0.09 -23.95
C PRO A 474 -22.36 -0.74 -25.00
N PRO A 475 -22.24 -2.08 -24.82
CA PRO A 475 -21.57 -2.92 -25.81
C PRO A 475 -22.27 -2.87 -27.15
N PHE A 476 -21.50 -2.94 -28.25
CA PHE A 476 -22.02 -2.75 -29.59
C PHE A 476 -22.24 -4.05 -30.35
N SER A 477 -21.33 -5.03 -30.20
CA SER A 477 -21.36 -6.26 -30.99
C SER A 477 -22.10 -7.42 -30.31
N LEU A 478 -22.48 -7.26 -29.04
CA LEU A 478 -23.17 -8.29 -28.28
C LEU A 478 -24.66 -8.31 -28.60
N SER A 479 -25.23 -9.52 -28.63
CA SER A 479 -26.68 -9.71 -28.65
C SER A 479 -27.24 -9.66 -27.23
N ASP A 480 -28.54 -9.34 -27.10
CA ASP A 480 -29.30 -9.35 -25.83
C ASP A 480 -29.46 -10.76 -25.20
N ALA A 481 -28.77 -11.78 -25.69
CA ALA A 481 -28.92 -13.19 -25.31
C ALA A 481 -27.86 -13.65 -24.31
#